data_7871424c6c60eea85106010881c508bd
#
_entry.id   7871424c6c60eea85106010881c508bd
#
_cell.length_a   1.000
_cell.length_b   1.000
_cell.length_c   1.000
_cell.angle_alpha   90.00
_cell.angle_beta   90.00
_cell.angle_gamma   90.00
#
_symmetry.space_group_name_H-M   'P 1'
#
loop_
_entity.id
_entity.type
_entity.pdbx_description
1 polymer ?
#
loop_
_entity_poly.entity_id
_entity_poly.type
_entity_poly.pdbx_seq_one_letter_code
_entity_poly.pdbx_strand_id
1 'polypeptide(L)'
;LGSGPLAITSAWLLIYLTTVCQLDPVKAGTIVGLPTLLDVILNPVMGFITDNFYKTAIGRKFGRRRFFILLGIPLMLIYPLMWLPTGNWSESANFWYHLITFLAFELVYTSVMIPYETLAVEMTSDFDTRTYLTGSKAAMGKIANFLASGIPALFFSIYGEANDNPVPYIATAVTYCVIMMISLILLYINSWERSPEEVKEESDTRGLGEILKKLYIDNLSTLKLKTFRHHLGMYLFGFGAEWLFASTFTYYVVYALHNEKAFAAEMNSMSAILQLISTFICMAVVAKIGFKKPYMLALAVVIVAVLAYVGIGFGAMHGGDLHEDKLIVIAITAIFGLGTGSVYYIPWSTYTFMADVDEVVTNRRREGVYAGAMTMAGKLMRFIVVQTLGFVLAANGFDKKADNQPESAITAILLVLLIGVCGLAIIGIYFTIRMKLDHRTHQIVKDEVARIHAGGKMEDVTPEVKKTLEQLTGFKYEAC
;
A
#
# COMPACT_ATOMS: atom_id res chain seq x y z
N LEU A 1 13.40 4.15 4.44
CA LEU A 1 13.85 2.76 4.13
C LEU A 1 12.89 1.69 4.67
N GLY A 2 12.05 1.99 5.67
CA GLY A 2 11.11 1.04 6.26
C GLY A 2 10.04 0.44 5.30
N SER A 3 9.71 1.08 4.18
CA SER A 3 8.75 0.54 3.19
C SER A 3 9.30 -0.60 2.32
N GLY A 4 10.64 -0.76 2.26
CA GLY A 4 11.27 -1.75 1.39
C GLY A 4 10.91 -3.20 1.69
N PRO A 5 10.90 -3.67 2.95
CA PRO A 5 10.53 -5.04 3.28
C PRO A 5 9.12 -5.40 2.81
N LEU A 6 8.16 -4.47 2.94
CA LEU A 6 6.80 -4.70 2.45
C LEU A 6 6.74 -4.76 0.93
N ALA A 7 7.57 -3.98 0.21
CA ALA A 7 7.66 -4.05 -1.24
C ALA A 7 8.25 -5.39 -1.70
N ILE A 8 9.33 -5.86 -1.06
CA ILE A 8 9.92 -7.19 -1.33
C ILE A 8 8.92 -8.30 -1.05
N THR A 9 8.26 -8.25 0.11
CA THR A 9 7.23 -9.22 0.49
C THR A 9 6.08 -9.25 -0.51
N SER A 10 5.63 -8.10 -0.99
CA SER A 10 4.55 -8.01 -1.98
C SER A 10 4.92 -8.62 -3.32
N ALA A 11 6.16 -8.43 -3.76
CA ALA A 11 6.61 -8.88 -5.07
C ALA A 11 7.06 -10.35 -5.08
N TRP A 12 7.61 -10.85 -3.98
CA TRP A 12 8.38 -12.09 -3.97
C TRP A 12 7.89 -13.16 -3.01
N LEU A 13 7.17 -12.81 -1.91
CA LEU A 13 6.85 -13.80 -0.90
C LEU A 13 5.92 -14.89 -1.43
N LEU A 14 4.91 -14.54 -2.23
CA LEU A 14 3.96 -15.51 -2.77
C LEU A 14 4.67 -16.56 -3.64
N ILE A 15 5.51 -16.11 -4.58
CA ILE A 15 6.26 -17.03 -5.45
C ILE A 15 7.29 -17.84 -4.65
N TYR A 16 7.96 -17.24 -3.67
CA TYR A 16 8.87 -17.96 -2.77
C TYR A 16 8.17 -19.11 -2.03
N LEU A 17 7.01 -18.83 -1.44
CA LEU A 17 6.23 -19.83 -0.71
C LEU A 17 5.73 -20.96 -1.62
N THR A 18 5.34 -20.63 -2.84
CA THR A 18 4.83 -21.66 -3.80
C THR A 18 5.95 -22.46 -4.45
N THR A 19 7.07 -21.85 -4.83
CA THR A 19 8.12 -22.52 -5.59
C THR A 19 9.23 -23.10 -4.71
N VAL A 20 9.74 -22.33 -3.74
CA VAL A 20 10.84 -22.78 -2.86
C VAL A 20 10.30 -23.57 -1.68
N CYS A 21 9.28 -23.07 -1.00
CA CYS A 21 8.69 -23.73 0.18
C CYS A 21 7.67 -24.80 -0.19
N GLN A 22 7.30 -24.96 -1.47
CA GLN A 22 6.42 -26.02 -1.96
C GLN A 22 5.01 -25.98 -1.32
N LEU A 23 4.54 -24.79 -0.91
CA LEU A 23 3.20 -24.61 -0.35
C LEU A 23 2.15 -24.55 -1.46
N ASP A 24 0.94 -25.03 -1.13
CA ASP A 24 -0.23 -24.83 -1.95
C ASP A 24 -0.50 -23.32 -2.16
N PRO A 25 -0.84 -22.86 -3.39
CA PRO A 25 -1.06 -21.45 -3.68
C PRO A 25 -2.12 -20.77 -2.80
N VAL A 26 -3.17 -21.48 -2.39
CA VAL A 26 -4.20 -20.94 -1.49
C VAL A 26 -3.63 -20.69 -0.09
N LYS A 27 -2.85 -21.65 0.43
CA LYS A 27 -2.16 -21.52 1.72
C LYS A 27 -1.12 -20.40 1.68
N ALA A 28 -0.35 -20.32 0.59
CA ALA A 28 0.61 -19.23 0.38
C ALA A 28 -0.09 -17.86 0.33
N GLY A 29 -1.21 -17.74 -0.39
CA GLY A 29 -2.04 -16.53 -0.43
C GLY A 29 -2.57 -16.14 0.95
N THR A 30 -2.97 -17.13 1.77
CA THR A 30 -3.42 -16.91 3.15
C THR A 30 -2.29 -16.38 4.04
N ILE A 31 -1.07 -16.93 3.92
CA ILE A 31 0.11 -16.44 4.66
C ILE A 31 0.41 -14.98 4.30
N VAL A 32 0.35 -14.64 3.02
CA VAL A 32 0.66 -13.26 2.57
C VAL A 32 -0.47 -12.29 2.92
N GLY A 33 -1.71 -12.73 2.87
CA GLY A 33 -2.88 -11.85 3.04
C GLY A 33 -3.29 -11.64 4.49
N LEU A 34 -3.34 -12.71 5.30
CA LEU A 34 -3.91 -12.65 6.65
C LEU A 34 -3.20 -11.68 7.59
N PRO A 35 -1.85 -11.57 7.62
CA PRO A 35 -1.15 -10.62 8.48
C PRO A 35 -1.52 -9.17 8.18
N THR A 36 -1.76 -8.82 6.91
CA THR A 36 -2.18 -7.46 6.54
C THR A 36 -3.56 -7.09 7.09
N LEU A 37 -4.44 -8.05 7.33
CA LEU A 37 -5.73 -7.80 8.01
C LEU A 37 -5.54 -7.53 9.51
N LEU A 38 -4.62 -8.23 10.16
CA LEU A 38 -4.36 -8.02 11.59
C LEU A 38 -3.81 -6.63 11.87
N ASP A 39 -3.09 -6.03 10.95
CA ASP A 39 -2.62 -4.65 11.04
C ASP A 39 -3.75 -3.63 11.23
N VAL A 40 -4.97 -3.93 10.74
CA VAL A 40 -6.15 -3.10 10.98
C VAL A 40 -6.42 -2.95 12.48
N ILE A 41 -6.18 -4.02 13.24
CA ILE A 41 -6.36 -4.05 14.70
C ILE A 41 -5.08 -3.58 15.40
N LEU A 42 -3.91 -4.02 14.93
CA LEU A 42 -2.63 -3.73 15.55
C LEU A 42 -2.28 -2.24 15.53
N ASN A 43 -2.58 -1.51 14.45
CA ASN A 43 -2.25 -0.11 14.34
C ASN A 43 -2.86 0.76 15.46
N PRO A 44 -4.17 0.74 15.74
CA PRO A 44 -4.74 1.51 16.83
C PRO A 44 -4.34 0.99 18.22
N VAL A 45 -4.12 -0.30 18.36
CA VAL A 45 -3.60 -0.89 19.61
C VAL A 45 -2.21 -0.36 19.91
N MET A 46 -1.31 -0.37 18.91
CA MET A 46 0.04 0.16 19.07
C MET A 46 0.04 1.67 19.29
N GLY A 47 -0.83 2.42 18.64
CA GLY A 47 -1.02 3.85 18.90
C GLY A 47 -1.36 4.09 20.37
N PHE A 48 -2.35 3.37 20.91
CA PHE A 48 -2.73 3.46 22.32
C PHE A 48 -1.59 3.07 23.27
N ILE A 49 -0.88 1.96 22.98
CA ILE A 49 0.24 1.51 23.81
C ILE A 49 1.33 2.59 23.84
N THR A 50 1.74 3.09 22.68
CA THR A 50 2.83 4.08 22.58
C THR A 50 2.47 5.40 23.24
N ASP A 51 1.23 5.86 23.09
CA ASP A 51 0.77 7.10 23.71
C ASP A 51 0.68 7.03 25.25
N ASN A 52 0.45 5.84 25.81
CA ASN A 52 0.38 5.62 27.25
C ASN A 52 1.67 5.06 27.86
N PHE A 53 2.69 4.76 27.06
CA PHE A 53 3.90 4.06 27.52
C PHE A 53 4.74 4.89 28.50
N TYR A 54 4.63 6.23 28.50
CA TYR A 54 5.27 7.10 29.47
C TYR A 54 4.87 6.80 30.94
N LYS A 55 3.71 6.15 31.16
CA LYS A 55 3.25 5.70 32.49
C LYS A 55 4.15 4.61 33.09
N THR A 56 4.92 3.90 32.24
CA THR A 56 5.84 2.84 32.66
C THR A 56 7.22 3.38 33.04
N ALA A 57 7.96 2.66 33.90
CA ALA A 57 9.33 3.02 34.25
C ALA A 57 10.27 2.99 33.04
N ILE A 58 10.04 2.04 32.13
CA ILE A 58 10.81 1.87 30.88
C ILE A 58 10.54 3.06 29.94
N GLY A 59 9.28 3.43 29.75
CA GLY A 59 8.91 4.55 28.89
C GLY A 59 9.44 5.90 29.40
N ARG A 60 9.53 6.10 30.71
CA ARG A 60 10.18 7.29 31.30
C ARG A 60 11.68 7.33 31.08
N LYS A 61 12.36 6.17 31.04
CA LYS A 61 13.81 6.07 30.88
C LYS A 61 14.28 6.17 29.42
N PHE A 62 13.58 5.52 28.51
CA PHE A 62 14.00 5.36 27.09
C PHE A 62 13.16 6.18 26.10
N GLY A 63 12.12 6.86 26.57
CA GLY A 63 11.14 7.53 25.75
C GLY A 63 9.94 6.63 25.42
N ARG A 64 8.75 7.24 25.26
CA ARG A 64 7.51 6.49 24.99
C ARG A 64 7.46 5.87 23.59
N ARG A 65 8.09 6.54 22.61
CA ARG A 65 8.14 6.11 21.19
C ARG A 65 9.52 5.57 20.82
N ARG A 66 10.58 6.23 21.29
CA ARG A 66 11.96 5.83 21.03
C ARG A 66 12.28 4.44 21.56
N PHE A 67 11.65 4.01 22.66
CA PHE A 67 11.80 2.64 23.17
C PHE A 67 11.42 1.58 22.13
N PHE A 68 10.32 1.76 21.39
CA PHE A 68 9.89 0.81 20.35
C PHE A 68 10.83 0.79 19.15
N ILE A 69 11.44 1.93 18.80
CA ILE A 69 12.48 2.01 17.78
C ILE A 69 13.72 1.20 18.23
N LEU A 70 14.15 1.40 19.47
CA LEU A 70 15.28 0.66 20.06
C LEU A 70 14.99 -0.84 20.12
N LEU A 71 13.81 -1.24 20.58
CA LEU A 71 13.38 -2.63 20.64
C LEU A 71 13.29 -3.26 19.25
N GLY A 72 12.88 -2.49 18.27
CA GLY A 72 12.79 -2.92 16.87
C GLY A 72 14.12 -3.35 16.27
N ILE A 73 15.25 -2.74 16.69
CA ILE A 73 16.58 -3.04 16.11
C ILE A 73 16.89 -4.56 16.17
N PRO A 74 16.94 -5.23 17.33
CA PRO A 74 17.19 -6.67 17.38
C PRO A 74 16.03 -7.51 16.83
N LEU A 75 14.77 -7.04 16.98
CA LEU A 75 13.59 -7.80 16.53
C LEU A 75 13.45 -7.83 15.01
N MET A 76 14.10 -6.92 14.27
CA MET A 76 14.13 -7.00 12.79
C MET A 76 14.81 -8.26 12.26
N LEU A 77 15.57 -8.99 13.07
CA LEU A 77 16.10 -10.32 12.72
C LEU A 77 15.01 -11.34 12.41
N ILE A 78 13.76 -11.09 12.78
CA ILE A 78 12.62 -11.91 12.37
C ILE A 78 12.42 -11.87 10.84
N TYR A 79 12.78 -10.76 10.16
CA TYR A 79 12.55 -10.63 8.72
C TYR A 79 13.26 -11.69 7.86
N PRO A 80 14.57 -11.96 8.04
CA PRO A 80 15.23 -13.06 7.34
C PRO A 80 14.65 -14.45 7.66
N LEU A 81 14.10 -14.66 8.86
CA LEU A 81 13.52 -15.96 9.23
C LEU A 81 12.30 -16.32 8.35
N MET A 82 11.58 -15.33 7.83
CA MET A 82 10.47 -15.56 6.88
C MET A 82 10.92 -16.21 5.56
N TRP A 83 12.21 -16.09 5.23
CA TRP A 83 12.80 -16.55 3.97
C TRP A 83 13.65 -17.80 4.14
N LEU A 84 13.50 -18.55 5.24
CA LEU A 84 14.19 -19.82 5.43
C LEU A 84 13.50 -20.92 4.61
N PRO A 85 14.28 -21.78 3.93
CA PRO A 85 13.75 -22.85 3.12
C PRO A 85 13.16 -23.96 3.99
N THR A 86 11.88 -24.21 3.85
CA THR A 86 11.12 -25.21 4.62
C THR A 86 10.50 -26.29 3.72
N GLY A 87 10.90 -26.34 2.44
CA GLY A 87 10.32 -27.25 1.45
C GLY A 87 10.38 -28.75 1.81
N ASN A 88 11.30 -29.14 2.72
CA ASN A 88 11.43 -30.52 3.21
C ASN A 88 10.54 -30.81 4.44
N TRP A 89 9.81 -29.84 4.95
CA TRP A 89 8.93 -30.01 6.11
C TRP A 89 7.55 -30.54 5.66
N SER A 90 6.76 -31.04 6.62
CA SER A 90 5.35 -31.31 6.32
C SER A 90 4.63 -30.03 5.92
N GLU A 91 3.67 -30.13 5.03
CA GLU A 91 2.94 -28.96 4.51
C GLU A 91 2.27 -28.14 5.65
N SER A 92 1.79 -28.82 6.70
CA SER A 92 1.20 -28.15 7.86
C SER A 92 2.27 -27.40 8.67
N ALA A 93 3.44 -28.00 8.92
CA ALA A 93 4.51 -27.33 9.66
C ALA A 93 5.04 -26.12 8.89
N ASN A 94 5.22 -26.28 7.57
CA ASN A 94 5.63 -25.22 6.66
C ASN A 94 4.64 -24.03 6.69
N PHE A 95 3.33 -24.33 6.58
CA PHE A 95 2.27 -23.31 6.65
C PHE A 95 2.31 -22.52 7.97
N TRP A 96 2.31 -23.21 9.12
CA TRP A 96 2.30 -22.53 10.41
C TRP A 96 3.58 -21.77 10.70
N TYR A 97 4.74 -22.28 10.28
CA TYR A 97 6.01 -21.59 10.43
C TYR A 97 5.99 -20.23 9.70
N HIS A 98 5.65 -20.21 8.41
CA HIS A 98 5.66 -18.98 7.64
C HIS A 98 4.53 -18.02 8.08
N LEU A 99 3.38 -18.55 8.47
CA LEU A 99 2.30 -17.72 9.01
C LEU A 99 2.73 -17.04 10.31
N ILE A 100 3.29 -17.79 11.26
CA ILE A 100 3.71 -17.25 12.56
C ILE A 100 4.87 -16.27 12.40
N THR A 101 5.86 -16.58 11.58
CA THR A 101 7.01 -15.69 11.35
C THR A 101 6.58 -14.40 10.66
N PHE A 102 5.66 -14.45 9.71
CA PHE A 102 5.16 -13.25 9.07
C PHE A 102 4.27 -12.42 10.02
N LEU A 103 3.41 -13.06 10.81
CA LEU A 103 2.64 -12.37 11.87
C LEU A 103 3.55 -11.68 12.89
N ALA A 104 4.62 -12.36 13.31
CA ALA A 104 5.61 -11.79 14.22
C ALA A 104 6.35 -10.61 13.59
N PHE A 105 6.71 -10.70 12.31
CA PHE A 105 7.32 -9.59 11.58
C PHE A 105 6.37 -8.39 11.48
N GLU A 106 5.09 -8.59 11.11
CA GLU A 106 4.09 -7.52 11.02
C GLU A 106 3.88 -6.84 12.39
N LEU A 107 3.84 -7.61 13.48
CA LEU A 107 3.75 -7.06 14.83
C LEU A 107 4.96 -6.16 15.17
N VAL A 108 6.18 -6.63 14.88
CA VAL A 108 7.41 -5.85 15.11
C VAL A 108 7.42 -4.63 14.21
N TYR A 109 7.11 -4.79 12.93
CA TYR A 109 7.06 -3.71 11.96
C TYR A 109 6.09 -2.61 12.37
N THR A 110 4.86 -2.96 12.75
CA THR A 110 3.85 -2.03 13.22
C THR A 110 4.28 -1.34 14.52
N SER A 111 4.90 -2.09 15.43
CA SER A 111 5.42 -1.54 16.70
C SER A 111 6.50 -0.46 16.51
N VAL A 112 7.24 -0.53 15.42
CA VAL A 112 8.25 0.47 15.04
C VAL A 112 7.65 1.59 14.22
N MET A 113 6.79 1.27 13.23
CA MET A 113 6.31 2.24 12.26
C MET A 113 5.31 3.22 12.85
N ILE A 114 4.44 2.81 13.77
CA ILE A 114 3.48 3.73 14.40
C ILE A 114 4.19 4.84 15.19
N PRO A 115 5.14 4.55 16.10
CA PRO A 115 5.95 5.58 16.74
C PRO A 115 6.73 6.44 15.75
N TYR A 116 7.33 5.83 14.73
CA TYR A 116 8.11 6.54 13.70
C TYR A 116 7.27 7.56 12.94
N GLU A 117 6.04 7.20 12.53
CA GLU A 117 5.15 8.09 11.78
C GLU A 117 4.81 9.37 12.54
N THR A 118 4.71 9.27 13.85
CA THR A 118 4.34 10.37 14.72
C THR A 118 5.54 11.15 15.27
N LEU A 119 6.77 10.62 15.13
CA LEU A 119 7.98 11.19 15.72
C LEU A 119 8.32 12.56 15.14
N ALA A 120 8.10 12.81 13.85
CA ALA A 120 8.35 14.11 13.23
C ALA A 120 7.52 15.24 13.85
N VAL A 121 6.32 14.94 14.33
CA VAL A 121 5.45 15.90 15.04
C VAL A 121 5.95 16.18 16.45
N GLU A 122 6.57 15.17 17.09
CA GLU A 122 7.18 15.32 18.42
C GLU A 122 8.47 16.15 18.39
N MET A 123 9.26 15.99 17.32
CA MET A 123 10.59 16.60 17.21
C MET A 123 10.54 18.11 17.00
N THR A 124 9.49 18.64 16.36
CA THR A 124 9.41 20.07 16.07
C THR A 124 7.98 20.56 15.87
N SER A 125 7.69 21.77 16.32
CA SER A 125 6.47 22.53 16.02
C SER A 125 6.67 23.49 14.83
N ASP A 126 7.92 23.71 14.38
CA ASP A 126 8.23 24.58 13.27
C ASP A 126 7.76 23.98 11.92
N PHE A 127 7.01 24.78 11.17
CA PHE A 127 6.38 24.35 9.92
C PHE A 127 7.40 23.97 8.86
N ASP A 128 8.45 24.77 8.69
CA ASP A 128 9.47 24.56 7.65
C ASP A 128 10.29 23.30 7.95
N THR A 129 10.75 23.16 9.18
CA THR A 129 11.50 21.97 9.64
C THR A 129 10.66 20.70 9.49
N ARG A 130 9.37 20.74 9.85
CA ARG A 130 8.45 19.59 9.65
C ARG A 130 8.26 19.24 8.18
N THR A 131 8.19 20.25 7.32
CA THR A 131 8.10 20.07 5.87
C THR A 131 9.35 19.39 5.31
N TYR A 132 10.54 19.81 5.75
CA TYR A 132 11.80 19.15 5.38
C TYR A 132 11.88 17.69 5.86
N LEU A 133 11.45 17.40 7.10
CA LEU A 133 11.44 16.03 7.63
C LEU A 133 10.51 15.13 6.84
N THR A 134 9.29 15.59 6.53
CA THR A 134 8.31 14.80 5.74
C THR A 134 8.74 14.64 4.28
N GLY A 135 9.33 15.66 3.69
CA GLY A 135 9.90 15.60 2.34
C GLY A 135 11.06 14.61 2.25
N SER A 136 11.98 14.64 3.21
CA SER A 136 13.11 13.70 3.31
C SER A 136 12.63 12.27 3.50
N LYS A 137 11.59 12.05 4.32
CA LYS A 137 10.94 10.75 4.49
C LYS A 137 10.38 10.24 3.16
N ALA A 138 9.69 11.08 2.40
CA ALA A 138 9.11 10.69 1.11
C ALA A 138 10.21 10.31 0.09
N ALA A 139 11.29 11.10 0.01
CA ALA A 139 12.45 10.82 -0.84
C ALA A 139 13.11 9.48 -0.48
N MET A 140 13.37 9.24 0.82
CA MET A 140 13.93 7.99 1.30
C MET A 140 13.01 6.79 1.05
N GLY A 141 11.68 6.97 1.09
CA GLY A 141 10.71 5.96 0.70
C GLY A 141 10.86 5.51 -0.75
N LYS A 142 11.11 6.43 -1.67
CA LYS A 142 11.36 6.10 -3.09
C LYS A 142 12.69 5.37 -3.30
N ILE A 143 13.75 5.78 -2.59
CA ILE A 143 15.03 5.06 -2.58
C ILE A 143 14.83 3.64 -2.04
N ALA A 144 14.04 3.46 -0.99
CA ALA A 144 13.72 2.16 -0.43
C ALA A 144 13.03 1.24 -1.44
N ASN A 145 12.06 1.75 -2.20
CA ASN A 145 11.36 0.97 -3.21
C ASN A 145 12.29 0.58 -4.38
N PHE A 146 13.17 1.48 -4.81
CA PHE A 146 14.21 1.16 -5.80
C PHE A 146 15.14 0.05 -5.32
N LEU A 147 15.65 0.15 -4.09
CA LEU A 147 16.50 -0.89 -3.49
C LEU A 147 15.74 -2.21 -3.31
N ALA A 148 14.44 -2.16 -2.95
CA ALA A 148 13.61 -3.34 -2.79
C ALA A 148 13.43 -4.14 -4.08
N SER A 149 13.58 -3.50 -5.22
CA SER A 149 13.55 -4.18 -6.53
C SER A 149 14.96 -4.52 -7.03
N GLY A 150 15.94 -3.62 -6.86
CA GLY A 150 17.30 -3.80 -7.39
C GLY A 150 18.13 -4.84 -6.63
N ILE A 151 17.98 -4.94 -5.30
CA ILE A 151 18.72 -5.92 -4.49
C ILE A 151 18.36 -7.37 -4.87
N PRO A 152 17.08 -7.76 -5.01
CA PRO A 152 16.73 -9.07 -5.53
C PRO A 152 17.33 -9.36 -6.92
N ALA A 153 17.23 -8.40 -7.85
CA ALA A 153 17.79 -8.54 -9.20
C ALA A 153 19.28 -8.89 -9.16
N LEU A 154 20.05 -8.15 -8.32
CA LEU A 154 21.47 -8.41 -8.14
C LEU A 154 21.73 -9.83 -7.60
N PHE A 155 20.98 -10.27 -6.60
CA PHE A 155 21.24 -11.60 -6.01
C PHE A 155 20.77 -12.75 -6.92
N PHE A 156 19.70 -12.57 -7.70
CA PHE A 156 19.32 -13.56 -8.71
C PHE A 156 20.41 -13.69 -9.78
N SER A 157 21.01 -12.59 -10.24
CA SER A 157 22.10 -12.66 -11.23
C SER A 157 23.39 -13.31 -10.67
N ILE A 158 23.66 -13.20 -9.36
CA ILE A 158 24.87 -13.77 -8.72
C ILE A 158 24.68 -15.25 -8.38
N TYR A 159 23.55 -15.63 -7.77
CA TYR A 159 23.35 -16.96 -7.18
C TYR A 159 22.52 -17.89 -8.06
N GLY A 160 22.00 -17.38 -9.19
CA GLY A 160 21.16 -18.15 -10.10
C GLY A 160 19.68 -18.16 -9.71
N GLU A 161 18.85 -18.63 -10.60
CA GLU A 161 17.38 -18.43 -10.61
C GLU A 161 16.57 -19.71 -10.53
N ALA A 162 17.22 -20.87 -10.23
CA ALA A 162 16.49 -22.12 -10.09
C ALA A 162 15.27 -21.96 -9.16
N ASN A 163 14.14 -22.59 -9.52
CA ASN A 163 12.89 -22.42 -8.79
C ASN A 163 12.94 -22.84 -7.33
N ASP A 164 13.81 -23.80 -7.01
CA ASP A 164 14.04 -24.33 -5.67
C ASP A 164 15.21 -23.64 -4.92
N ASN A 165 15.89 -22.66 -5.55
CA ASN A 165 17.02 -21.97 -4.96
C ASN A 165 16.58 -20.88 -3.95
N PRO A 166 16.77 -21.07 -2.63
CA PRO A 166 16.40 -20.08 -1.62
C PRO A 166 17.43 -18.96 -1.46
N VAL A 167 18.67 -19.14 -1.95
CA VAL A 167 19.81 -18.26 -1.62
C VAL A 167 19.58 -16.81 -2.03
N PRO A 168 19.07 -16.46 -3.24
CA PRO A 168 18.82 -15.07 -3.62
C PRO A 168 17.81 -14.38 -2.69
N TYR A 169 16.79 -15.10 -2.26
CA TYR A 169 15.76 -14.57 -1.35
C TYR A 169 16.31 -14.31 0.05
N ILE A 170 17.09 -15.28 0.59
CA ILE A 170 17.71 -15.13 1.90
C ILE A 170 18.74 -13.99 1.90
N ALA A 171 19.60 -13.93 0.87
CA ALA A 171 20.59 -12.86 0.72
C ALA A 171 19.92 -11.48 0.64
N THR A 172 18.83 -11.36 -0.12
CA THR A 172 17.99 -10.15 -0.18
C THR A 172 17.47 -9.79 1.21
N ALA A 173 16.88 -10.74 1.90
CA ALA A 173 16.27 -10.52 3.22
C ALA A 173 17.29 -10.12 4.28
N VAL A 174 18.46 -10.77 4.31
CA VAL A 174 19.55 -10.44 5.23
C VAL A 174 20.11 -9.05 4.94
N THR A 175 20.37 -8.74 3.67
CA THR A 175 20.88 -7.41 3.26
C THR A 175 19.89 -6.32 3.67
N TYR A 176 18.60 -6.51 3.40
CA TYR A 176 17.59 -5.54 3.76
C TYR A 176 17.38 -5.43 5.27
N CYS A 177 17.51 -6.54 6.01
CA CYS A 177 17.49 -6.53 7.47
C CYS A 177 18.62 -5.66 8.04
N VAL A 178 19.84 -5.79 7.51
CA VAL A 178 20.99 -4.95 7.91
C VAL A 178 20.73 -3.48 7.60
N ILE A 179 20.21 -3.15 6.41
CA ILE A 179 19.83 -1.78 6.03
C ILE A 179 18.80 -1.22 7.02
N MET A 180 17.78 -2.01 7.39
CA MET A 180 16.78 -1.60 8.37
C MET A 180 17.38 -1.36 9.75
N MET A 181 18.19 -2.29 10.25
CA MET A 181 18.84 -2.13 11.55
C MET A 181 19.70 -0.87 11.63
N ILE A 182 20.53 -0.62 10.60
CA ILE A 182 21.33 0.61 10.50
C ILE A 182 20.42 1.85 10.49
N SER A 183 19.34 1.81 9.72
CA SER A 183 18.37 2.92 9.63
C SER A 183 17.71 3.20 10.97
N LEU A 184 17.34 2.16 11.73
CA LEU A 184 16.74 2.30 13.06
C LEU A 184 17.74 2.80 14.10
N ILE A 185 19.00 2.37 14.03
CA ILE A 185 20.08 2.88 14.88
C ILE A 185 20.28 4.38 14.63
N LEU A 186 20.41 4.78 13.36
CA LEU A 186 20.56 6.19 12.99
C LEU A 186 19.34 7.02 13.43
N LEU A 187 18.12 6.49 13.25
CA LEU A 187 16.89 7.13 13.70
C LEU A 187 16.90 7.30 15.22
N TYR A 188 17.22 6.25 15.98
CA TYR A 188 17.24 6.31 17.43
C TYR A 188 18.25 7.33 17.98
N ILE A 189 19.44 7.41 17.38
CA ILE A 189 20.49 8.36 17.82
C ILE A 189 20.12 9.81 17.48
N ASN A 190 19.48 10.05 16.33
CA ASN A 190 19.20 11.39 15.83
C ASN A 190 17.76 11.89 16.09
N SER A 191 17.00 11.21 16.94
CA SER A 191 15.63 11.61 17.27
C SER A 191 15.47 11.93 18.76
N TRP A 192 14.52 12.80 19.08
CA TRP A 192 14.13 13.17 20.44
C TRP A 192 12.62 13.25 20.57
N GLU A 193 12.12 13.27 21.79
CA GLU A 193 10.70 13.35 22.13
C GLU A 193 10.46 14.49 23.11
N ARG A 194 9.22 14.96 23.19
CA ARG A 194 8.77 15.88 24.22
C ARG A 194 8.87 15.26 25.62
N SER A 195 8.98 16.11 26.65
CA SER A 195 9.07 15.65 28.04
C SER A 195 7.80 14.88 28.47
N PRO A 196 7.92 13.92 29.42
CA PRO A 196 6.75 13.20 29.94
C PRO A 196 5.70 14.12 30.57
N GLU A 197 6.10 15.27 31.14
CA GLU A 197 5.22 16.25 31.76
C GLU A 197 4.32 16.90 30.71
N GLU A 198 4.89 17.38 29.60
CA GLU A 198 4.15 17.98 28.48
C GLU A 198 3.13 17.03 27.85
N VAL A 199 3.49 15.75 27.77
CA VAL A 199 2.64 14.73 27.16
C VAL A 199 1.49 14.30 28.07
N LYS A 200 1.68 14.35 29.39
CA LYS A 200 0.69 13.88 30.36
C LYS A 200 -0.63 14.64 30.27
N GLU A 201 -0.58 15.92 29.90
CA GLU A 201 -1.77 16.77 29.74
C GLU A 201 -2.60 16.42 28.49
N GLU A 202 -1.97 15.86 27.45
CA GLU A 202 -2.60 15.52 26.17
C GLU A 202 -3.12 14.07 26.10
N SER A 203 -2.85 13.23 27.11
CA SER A 203 -3.15 11.79 27.04
C SER A 203 -4.65 11.50 27.09
N ASP A 204 -5.11 10.64 26.20
CA ASP A 204 -6.48 10.12 26.23
C ASP A 204 -6.66 9.19 27.47
N THR A 205 -7.63 9.49 28.30
CA THR A 205 -7.91 8.73 29.53
C THR A 205 -8.85 7.55 29.31
N ARG A 206 -9.41 7.41 28.10
CA ARG A 206 -10.33 6.33 27.77
C ARG A 206 -9.63 4.98 27.71
N GLY A 207 -10.36 3.90 28.00
CA GLY A 207 -9.86 2.54 27.89
C GLY A 207 -9.66 2.12 26.41
N LEU A 208 -8.76 1.16 26.18
CA LEU A 208 -8.46 0.63 24.82
C LEU A 208 -9.74 0.18 24.08
N GLY A 209 -10.67 -0.51 24.76
CA GLY A 209 -11.91 -0.98 24.16
C GLY A 209 -12.82 0.14 23.67
N GLU A 210 -12.89 1.25 24.38
CA GLU A 210 -13.65 2.44 23.99
C GLU A 210 -13.00 3.14 22.79
N ILE A 211 -11.66 3.24 22.78
CA ILE A 211 -10.91 3.81 21.66
C ILE A 211 -11.10 3.00 20.40
N LEU A 212 -10.96 1.66 20.48
CA LEU A 212 -11.20 0.77 19.33
C LEU A 212 -12.63 0.89 18.83
N LYS A 213 -13.62 0.80 19.73
CA LYS A 213 -15.03 0.92 19.35
C LYS A 213 -15.32 2.24 18.65
N LYS A 214 -14.81 3.36 19.19
CA LYS A 214 -14.99 4.67 18.59
C LYS A 214 -14.29 4.75 17.22
N LEU A 215 -13.06 4.29 17.09
CA LEU A 215 -12.30 4.30 15.85
C LEU A 215 -13.02 3.52 14.74
N TYR A 216 -13.54 2.33 15.03
CA TYR A 216 -14.28 1.56 14.02
C TYR A 216 -15.62 2.20 13.67
N ILE A 217 -16.36 2.73 14.65
CA ILE A 217 -17.62 3.46 14.40
C ILE A 217 -17.33 4.71 13.56
N ASP A 218 -16.30 5.48 13.90
CA ASP A 218 -15.92 6.69 13.19
C ASP A 218 -15.50 6.35 11.75
N ASN A 219 -14.65 5.33 11.54
CA ASN A 219 -14.27 4.88 10.20
C ASN A 219 -15.48 4.44 9.36
N LEU A 220 -16.39 3.65 9.93
CA LEU A 220 -17.62 3.24 9.24
C LEU A 220 -18.56 4.43 8.97
N SER A 221 -18.55 5.44 9.84
CA SER A 221 -19.37 6.64 9.65
C SER A 221 -18.98 7.42 8.38
N THR A 222 -17.72 7.35 7.95
CA THR A 222 -17.25 8.00 6.73
C THR A 222 -17.94 7.49 5.47
N LEU A 223 -18.41 6.23 5.50
CA LEU A 223 -19.15 5.62 4.39
C LEU A 223 -20.54 6.25 4.18
N LYS A 224 -21.04 7.02 5.13
CA LYS A 224 -22.27 7.78 4.95
C LYS A 224 -22.09 8.91 3.92
N LEU A 225 -20.89 9.49 3.84
CA LEU A 225 -20.56 10.56 2.90
C LEU A 225 -20.50 10.03 1.46
N LYS A 226 -21.37 10.52 0.58
CA LYS A 226 -21.46 10.05 -0.81
C LYS A 226 -20.17 10.25 -1.59
N THR A 227 -19.54 11.42 -1.47
CA THR A 227 -18.26 11.73 -2.13
C THR A 227 -17.18 10.75 -1.67
N PHE A 228 -17.11 10.41 -0.38
CA PHE A 228 -16.13 9.47 0.13
C PHE A 228 -16.34 8.05 -0.40
N ARG A 229 -17.58 7.57 -0.55
CA ARG A 229 -17.83 6.26 -1.19
C ARG A 229 -17.26 6.19 -2.60
N HIS A 230 -17.43 7.25 -3.40
CA HIS A 230 -16.85 7.28 -4.75
C HIS A 230 -15.32 7.36 -4.69
N HIS A 231 -14.76 8.18 -3.79
CA HIS A 231 -13.33 8.28 -3.56
C HIS A 231 -12.71 6.95 -3.11
N LEU A 232 -13.35 6.29 -2.15
CA LEU A 232 -12.93 4.99 -1.65
C LEU A 232 -12.95 3.93 -2.76
N GLY A 233 -14.02 3.92 -3.60
CA GLY A 233 -14.07 3.06 -4.78
C GLY A 233 -12.94 3.35 -5.77
N MET A 234 -12.69 4.62 -6.10
CA MET A 234 -11.55 5.03 -6.93
C MET A 234 -10.23 4.50 -6.36
N TYR A 235 -10.00 4.69 -5.07
CA TYR A 235 -8.80 4.22 -4.38
C TYR A 235 -8.68 2.69 -4.40
N LEU A 236 -9.70 1.98 -3.92
CA LEU A 236 -9.65 0.53 -3.76
C LEU A 236 -9.44 -0.20 -5.08
N PHE A 237 -10.16 0.20 -6.12
CA PHE A 237 -10.09 -0.48 -7.40
C PHE A 237 -8.84 -0.11 -8.20
N GLY A 238 -8.35 1.14 -8.11
CA GLY A 238 -7.09 1.53 -8.71
C GLY A 238 -5.88 0.86 -8.06
N PHE A 239 -5.81 0.90 -6.72
CA PHE A 239 -4.75 0.21 -5.98
C PHE A 239 -4.90 -1.32 -6.03
N GLY A 240 -6.14 -1.83 -6.05
CA GLY A 240 -6.40 -3.26 -6.23
C GLY A 240 -5.85 -3.79 -7.55
N ALA A 241 -5.99 -3.03 -8.64
CA ALA A 241 -5.39 -3.36 -9.92
C ALA A 241 -3.86 -3.44 -9.83
N GLU A 242 -3.24 -2.47 -9.16
CA GLU A 242 -1.79 -2.42 -8.96
C GLU A 242 -1.28 -3.55 -8.07
N TRP A 243 -1.93 -3.83 -6.94
CA TRP A 243 -1.53 -4.92 -6.06
C TRP A 243 -1.70 -6.30 -6.71
N LEU A 244 -2.77 -6.49 -7.49
CA LEU A 244 -2.97 -7.73 -8.24
C LEU A 244 -1.89 -7.90 -9.32
N PHE A 245 -1.58 -6.82 -10.06
CA PHE A 245 -0.50 -6.82 -11.03
C PHE A 245 0.84 -7.16 -10.36
N ALA A 246 1.22 -6.47 -9.30
CA ALA A 246 2.48 -6.69 -8.60
C ALA A 246 2.65 -8.13 -8.10
N SER A 247 1.56 -8.73 -7.58
CA SER A 247 1.57 -10.12 -7.11
C SER A 247 1.63 -11.13 -8.26
N THR A 248 1.11 -10.78 -9.46
CA THR A 248 1.03 -11.68 -10.62
C THR A 248 2.24 -11.55 -11.53
N PHE A 249 2.90 -10.39 -11.55
CA PHE A 249 3.91 -10.03 -12.55
C PHE A 249 5.11 -10.97 -12.58
N THR A 250 5.60 -11.41 -11.42
CA THR A 250 6.72 -12.35 -11.38
C THR A 250 6.32 -13.72 -11.97
N TYR A 251 5.10 -14.20 -11.68
CA TYR A 251 4.59 -15.43 -12.31
C TYR A 251 4.46 -15.27 -13.83
N TYR A 252 4.00 -14.10 -14.28
CA TYR A 252 3.89 -13.80 -15.71
C TYR A 252 5.25 -13.83 -16.39
N VAL A 253 6.27 -13.15 -15.85
CA VAL A 253 7.60 -13.11 -16.45
C VAL A 253 8.24 -14.49 -16.49
N VAL A 254 8.14 -15.26 -15.39
CA VAL A 254 8.79 -16.57 -15.29
C VAL A 254 8.07 -17.63 -16.14
N TYR A 255 6.74 -17.70 -16.05
CA TYR A 255 6.01 -18.83 -16.63
C TYR A 255 5.33 -18.52 -17.97
N ALA A 256 4.92 -17.28 -18.23
CA ALA A 256 4.30 -16.93 -19.50
C ALA A 256 5.30 -16.37 -20.52
N LEU A 257 6.33 -15.65 -20.06
CA LEU A 257 7.40 -15.16 -20.95
C LEU A 257 8.63 -16.07 -20.97
N HIS A 258 8.67 -17.13 -20.16
CA HIS A 258 9.84 -18.01 -20.01
C HIS A 258 11.15 -17.26 -19.76
N ASN A 259 11.09 -16.18 -18.97
CA ASN A 259 12.21 -15.31 -18.68
C ASN A 259 12.67 -15.43 -17.23
N GLU A 260 13.82 -14.84 -16.93
CA GLU A 260 14.49 -14.93 -15.62
C GLU A 260 13.80 -14.09 -14.53
N LYS A 261 13.89 -14.53 -13.26
CA LYS A 261 13.42 -13.75 -12.11
C LYS A 261 14.17 -12.43 -11.97
N ALA A 262 15.49 -12.41 -12.31
CA ALA A 262 16.27 -11.18 -12.34
C ALA A 262 15.65 -10.16 -13.28
N PHE A 263 15.20 -10.58 -14.47
CA PHE A 263 14.51 -9.72 -15.41
C PHE A 263 13.23 -9.12 -14.83
N ALA A 264 12.43 -9.92 -14.11
CA ALA A 264 11.25 -9.40 -13.40
C ALA A 264 11.62 -8.32 -12.37
N ALA A 265 12.70 -8.53 -11.62
CA ALA A 265 13.19 -7.57 -10.63
C ALA A 265 13.73 -6.29 -11.28
N GLU A 266 14.44 -6.40 -12.42
CA GLU A 266 14.91 -5.25 -13.21
C GLU A 266 13.71 -4.41 -13.72
N MET A 267 12.69 -5.06 -14.25
CA MET A 267 11.46 -4.40 -14.71
C MET A 267 10.73 -3.68 -13.57
N ASN A 268 10.63 -4.31 -12.41
CA ASN A 268 10.06 -3.68 -11.22
C ASN A 268 10.87 -2.44 -10.79
N SER A 269 12.21 -2.51 -10.85
CA SER A 269 13.10 -1.40 -10.52
C SER A 269 12.91 -0.22 -11.49
N MET A 270 12.87 -0.51 -12.79
CA MET A 270 12.63 0.49 -13.82
C MET A 270 11.24 1.12 -13.67
N SER A 271 10.21 0.31 -13.41
CA SER A 271 8.87 0.80 -13.16
C SER A 271 8.83 1.75 -11.95
N ALA A 272 9.54 1.43 -10.86
CA ALA A 272 9.60 2.28 -9.67
C ALA A 272 10.22 3.67 -9.94
N ILE A 273 11.26 3.75 -10.79
CA ILE A 273 11.86 5.02 -11.22
C ILE A 273 10.84 5.84 -12.02
N LEU A 274 10.17 5.19 -12.98
CA LEU A 274 9.19 5.85 -13.84
C LEU A 274 7.94 6.29 -13.08
N GLN A 275 7.51 5.52 -12.08
CA GLN A 275 6.47 5.92 -11.13
C GLN A 275 6.85 7.21 -10.38
N LEU A 276 8.11 7.32 -9.95
CA LEU A 276 8.58 8.54 -9.29
C LEU A 276 8.48 9.75 -10.22
N ILE A 277 9.01 9.64 -11.44
CA ILE A 277 8.95 10.70 -12.46
C ILE A 277 7.50 11.07 -12.77
N SER A 278 6.65 10.07 -13.01
CA SER A 278 5.22 10.27 -13.28
C SER A 278 4.49 10.94 -12.12
N THR A 279 4.86 10.64 -10.88
CA THR A 279 4.28 11.28 -9.69
C THR A 279 4.53 12.79 -9.72
N PHE A 280 5.75 13.26 -10.00
CA PHE A 280 6.05 14.69 -10.09
C PHE A 280 5.33 15.38 -11.25
N ILE A 281 5.27 14.74 -12.43
CA ILE A 281 4.50 15.25 -13.57
C ILE A 281 3.01 15.35 -13.19
N CYS A 282 2.47 14.32 -12.55
CA CYS A 282 1.08 14.26 -12.13
C CYS A 282 0.74 15.39 -11.12
N MET A 283 1.63 15.66 -10.15
CA MET A 283 1.44 16.77 -9.20
C MET A 283 1.23 18.11 -9.95
N ALA A 284 2.07 18.41 -10.92
CA ALA A 284 1.97 19.63 -11.71
C ALA A 284 0.71 19.68 -12.59
N VAL A 285 0.31 18.54 -13.14
CA VAL A 285 -0.88 18.42 -13.98
C VAL A 285 -2.17 18.54 -13.15
N VAL A 286 -2.24 17.84 -12.01
CA VAL A 286 -3.39 17.88 -11.09
C VAL A 286 -3.65 19.29 -10.55
N ALA A 287 -2.60 20.04 -10.24
CA ALA A 287 -2.70 21.42 -9.81
C ALA A 287 -3.38 22.35 -10.86
N LYS A 288 -3.23 22.04 -12.16
CA LYS A 288 -3.76 22.85 -13.25
C LYS A 288 -5.16 22.44 -13.72
N ILE A 289 -5.40 21.14 -13.89
CA ILE A 289 -6.61 20.61 -14.52
C ILE A 289 -7.47 19.74 -13.61
N GLY A 290 -7.10 19.63 -12.32
CA GLY A 290 -7.77 18.78 -11.35
C GLY A 290 -7.37 17.30 -11.49
N PHE A 291 -7.87 16.47 -10.58
CA PHE A 291 -7.40 15.09 -10.41
C PHE A 291 -8.13 14.05 -11.28
N LYS A 292 -9.37 14.31 -11.71
CA LYS A 292 -10.20 13.29 -12.40
C LYS A 292 -9.63 12.85 -13.74
N LYS A 293 -9.33 13.80 -14.63
CA LYS A 293 -8.80 13.50 -15.97
C LYS A 293 -7.44 12.81 -15.91
N PRO A 294 -6.46 13.30 -15.11
CA PRO A 294 -5.18 12.61 -14.95
C PRO A 294 -5.32 11.18 -14.40
N TYR A 295 -6.24 10.96 -13.45
CA TYR A 295 -6.45 9.63 -12.88
C TYR A 295 -7.06 8.65 -13.88
N MET A 296 -8.09 9.07 -14.62
CA MET A 296 -8.68 8.25 -15.69
C MET A 296 -7.67 7.92 -16.79
N LEU A 297 -6.85 8.91 -17.18
CA LEU A 297 -5.78 8.70 -18.15
C LEU A 297 -4.75 7.69 -17.62
N ALA A 298 -4.35 7.82 -16.37
CA ALA A 298 -3.40 6.91 -15.73
C ALA A 298 -3.91 5.45 -15.73
N LEU A 299 -5.16 5.23 -15.34
CA LEU A 299 -5.77 3.90 -15.39
C LEU A 299 -5.94 3.38 -16.82
N ALA A 300 -6.26 4.25 -17.79
CA ALA A 300 -6.29 3.86 -19.20
C ALA A 300 -4.91 3.44 -19.72
N VAL A 301 -3.84 4.15 -19.34
CA VAL A 301 -2.46 3.78 -19.66
C VAL A 301 -2.09 2.43 -19.04
N VAL A 302 -2.48 2.18 -17.78
CA VAL A 302 -2.29 0.87 -17.12
C VAL A 302 -3.01 -0.23 -17.91
N ILE A 303 -4.27 -0.01 -18.31
CA ILE A 303 -5.04 -0.98 -19.11
C ILE A 303 -4.32 -1.29 -20.44
N VAL A 304 -3.88 -0.27 -21.18
CA VAL A 304 -3.16 -0.45 -22.46
C VAL A 304 -1.88 -1.25 -22.25
N ALA A 305 -1.08 -0.95 -21.22
CA ALA A 305 0.13 -1.68 -20.91
C ALA A 305 -0.16 -3.15 -20.55
N VAL A 306 -1.20 -3.40 -19.76
CA VAL A 306 -1.60 -4.76 -19.35
C VAL A 306 -2.12 -5.54 -20.56
N LEU A 307 -2.91 -4.93 -21.45
CA LEU A 307 -3.35 -5.56 -22.69
C LEU A 307 -2.16 -5.94 -23.59
N ALA A 308 -1.12 -5.10 -23.67
CA ALA A 308 0.09 -5.40 -24.39
C ALA A 308 0.85 -6.58 -23.75
N TYR A 309 0.99 -6.63 -22.43
CA TYR A 309 1.57 -7.78 -21.72
C TYR A 309 0.80 -9.07 -22.00
N VAL A 310 -0.53 -9.03 -21.92
CA VAL A 310 -1.39 -10.19 -22.20
C VAL A 310 -1.25 -10.64 -23.65
N GLY A 311 -1.18 -9.70 -24.59
CA GLY A 311 -0.95 -10.00 -26.02
C GLY A 311 0.37 -10.72 -26.27
N ILE A 312 1.47 -10.26 -25.65
CA ILE A 312 2.77 -10.93 -25.76
C ILE A 312 2.73 -12.31 -25.09
N GLY A 313 2.13 -12.44 -23.90
CA GLY A 313 2.03 -13.73 -23.20
C GLY A 313 1.23 -14.76 -23.99
N PHE A 314 0.09 -14.40 -24.59
CA PHE A 314 -0.64 -15.29 -25.51
C PHE A 314 0.15 -15.58 -26.78
N GLY A 315 0.89 -14.60 -27.33
CA GLY A 315 1.80 -14.81 -28.44
C GLY A 315 2.85 -15.85 -28.13
N ALA A 316 3.52 -15.76 -26.98
CA ALA A 316 4.53 -16.71 -26.53
C ALA A 316 3.98 -18.15 -26.42
N MET A 317 2.77 -18.33 -25.89
CA MET A 317 2.09 -19.63 -25.80
C MET A 317 1.84 -20.27 -27.15
N HIS A 318 1.74 -19.47 -28.23
CA HIS A 318 1.46 -19.97 -29.61
C HIS A 318 2.70 -19.89 -30.52
N GLY A 319 3.91 -19.80 -29.96
CA GLY A 319 5.17 -19.82 -30.71
C GLY A 319 5.55 -18.47 -31.34
N GLY A 320 5.02 -17.37 -30.84
CA GLY A 320 5.45 -16.03 -31.25
C GLY A 320 6.69 -15.57 -30.49
N ASP A 321 7.57 -14.85 -31.17
CA ASP A 321 8.92 -14.49 -30.67
C ASP A 321 8.98 -13.09 -29.98
N LEU A 322 7.87 -12.36 -29.88
CA LEU A 322 7.85 -10.99 -29.31
C LEU A 322 8.29 -10.95 -27.84
N HIS A 323 8.13 -12.04 -27.09
CA HIS A 323 8.56 -12.15 -25.70
C HIS A 323 10.09 -12.22 -25.55
N GLU A 324 10.81 -12.64 -26.60
CA GLU A 324 12.28 -12.71 -26.65
C GLU A 324 12.90 -11.30 -26.82
N ASP A 325 12.15 -10.37 -27.40
CA ASP A 325 12.60 -8.97 -27.52
C ASP A 325 12.42 -8.22 -26.21
N LYS A 326 13.48 -8.22 -25.40
CA LYS A 326 13.53 -7.51 -24.12
C LYS A 326 13.16 -6.02 -24.23
N LEU A 327 13.45 -5.36 -25.39
CA LEU A 327 13.13 -3.96 -25.60
C LEU A 327 11.61 -3.71 -25.63
N ILE A 328 10.84 -4.63 -26.18
CA ILE A 328 9.37 -4.54 -26.20
C ILE A 328 8.83 -4.61 -24.76
N VAL A 329 9.29 -5.58 -23.98
CA VAL A 329 8.87 -5.74 -22.57
C VAL A 329 9.28 -4.52 -21.75
N ILE A 330 10.50 -3.98 -21.96
CA ILE A 330 10.99 -2.76 -21.35
C ILE A 330 10.08 -1.57 -21.68
N ALA A 331 9.71 -1.40 -22.96
CA ALA A 331 8.84 -0.30 -23.40
C ALA A 331 7.44 -0.39 -22.75
N ILE A 332 6.86 -1.58 -22.64
CA ILE A 332 5.57 -1.76 -21.98
C ILE A 332 5.68 -1.48 -20.48
N THR A 333 6.76 -1.95 -19.85
CA THR A 333 7.03 -1.65 -18.43
C THR A 333 7.18 -0.15 -18.19
N ALA A 334 7.81 0.57 -19.12
CA ALA A 334 7.93 2.02 -19.05
C ALA A 334 6.54 2.70 -19.10
N ILE A 335 5.69 2.28 -20.02
CA ILE A 335 4.30 2.79 -20.14
C ILE A 335 3.54 2.48 -18.85
N PHE A 336 3.62 1.26 -18.34
CA PHE A 336 2.99 0.84 -17.09
C PHE A 336 3.45 1.69 -15.90
N GLY A 337 4.75 1.87 -15.72
CA GLY A 337 5.34 2.68 -14.65
C GLY A 337 4.87 4.14 -14.68
N LEU A 338 4.78 4.74 -15.87
CA LEU A 338 4.24 6.09 -16.05
C LEU A 338 2.76 6.18 -15.66
N GLY A 339 1.96 5.16 -15.94
CA GLY A 339 0.55 5.10 -15.51
C GLY A 339 0.43 5.01 -13.99
N THR A 340 1.12 4.06 -13.37
CA THR A 340 0.96 3.72 -11.96
C THR A 340 1.41 4.80 -10.98
N GLY A 341 2.35 5.69 -11.36
CA GLY A 341 2.75 6.82 -10.52
C GLY A 341 1.58 7.75 -10.14
N SER A 342 0.69 8.02 -11.08
CA SER A 342 -0.52 8.81 -10.85
C SER A 342 -1.57 8.04 -10.03
N VAL A 343 -1.67 6.72 -10.23
CA VAL A 343 -2.57 5.84 -9.46
C VAL A 343 -2.22 5.87 -7.99
N TYR A 344 -0.93 5.88 -7.65
CA TYR A 344 -0.48 5.99 -6.26
C TYR A 344 -0.69 7.38 -5.66
N TYR A 345 -0.43 8.43 -6.41
CA TYR A 345 -0.44 9.79 -5.89
C TYR A 345 -1.84 10.35 -5.65
N ILE A 346 -2.72 10.24 -6.67
CA ILE A 346 -3.99 10.99 -6.70
C ILE A 346 -4.91 10.64 -5.53
N PRO A 347 -5.21 9.37 -5.19
CA PRO A 347 -6.11 9.07 -4.08
C PRO A 347 -5.61 9.60 -2.74
N TRP A 348 -4.30 9.49 -2.49
CA TRP A 348 -3.70 9.99 -1.25
C TRP A 348 -3.58 11.51 -1.19
N SER A 349 -3.56 12.22 -2.31
CA SER A 349 -3.60 13.68 -2.33
C SER A 349 -5.03 14.23 -2.19
N THR A 350 -6.03 13.47 -2.62
CA THR A 350 -7.41 13.96 -2.68
C THR A 350 -8.28 13.58 -1.48
N TYR A 351 -7.85 12.64 -0.61
CA TYR A 351 -8.63 12.26 0.57
C TYR A 351 -8.83 13.42 1.57
N THR A 352 -7.88 14.36 1.61
CA THR A 352 -7.96 15.53 2.50
C THR A 352 -9.17 16.39 2.20
N PHE A 353 -9.59 16.47 0.94
CA PHE A 353 -10.81 17.19 0.53
C PHE A 353 -12.08 16.55 1.07
N MET A 354 -12.05 15.27 1.45
CA MET A 354 -13.21 14.60 2.06
C MET A 354 -13.51 15.14 3.45
N ALA A 355 -12.48 15.55 4.18
CA ALA A 355 -12.65 16.17 5.48
C ALA A 355 -13.38 17.52 5.38
N ASP A 356 -13.08 18.32 4.34
CA ASP A 356 -13.76 19.60 4.12
C ASP A 356 -15.25 19.40 3.78
N VAL A 357 -15.57 18.38 2.96
CA VAL A 357 -16.97 18.04 2.64
C VAL A 357 -17.72 17.49 3.87
N ASP A 358 -17.04 16.72 4.71
CA ASP A 358 -17.60 16.19 5.95
C ASP A 358 -17.85 17.28 7.01
N GLU A 359 -17.00 18.30 7.03
CA GLU A 359 -17.08 19.42 7.98
C GLU A 359 -18.39 20.20 7.81
N VAL A 360 -18.90 20.32 6.58
CA VAL A 360 -20.23 20.92 6.31
C VAL A 360 -21.36 20.20 7.05
N VAL A 361 -21.24 18.85 7.19
CA VAL A 361 -22.27 18.00 7.81
C VAL A 361 -22.07 17.85 9.30
N THR A 362 -20.80 17.69 9.73
CA THR A 362 -20.48 17.32 11.12
C THR A 362 -20.00 18.49 11.96
N ASN A 363 -19.72 19.62 11.35
CA ASN A 363 -19.05 20.77 11.94
C ASN A 363 -17.74 20.41 12.68
N ARG A 364 -17.06 19.35 12.18
CA ARG A 364 -15.81 18.82 12.74
C ARG A 364 -14.86 18.41 11.63
N ARG A 365 -13.59 18.77 11.80
CA ARG A 365 -12.54 18.37 10.87
C ARG A 365 -11.98 17.01 11.24
N ARG A 366 -12.30 15.97 10.43
CA ARG A 366 -11.99 14.56 10.74
C ARG A 366 -11.02 13.92 9.74
N GLU A 367 -9.96 14.61 9.32
CA GLU A 367 -8.99 14.12 8.31
C GLU A 367 -8.43 12.74 8.67
N GLY A 368 -8.02 12.53 9.92
CA GLY A 368 -7.47 11.25 10.39
C GLY A 368 -8.42 10.07 10.27
N VAL A 369 -9.73 10.30 10.40
CA VAL A 369 -10.76 9.26 10.27
C VAL A 369 -10.84 8.77 8.81
N TYR A 370 -10.76 9.69 7.84
CA TYR A 370 -10.77 9.35 6.41
C TYR A 370 -9.52 8.59 5.99
N ALA A 371 -8.33 9.02 6.47
CA ALA A 371 -7.08 8.29 6.26
C ALA A 371 -7.13 6.88 6.86
N GLY A 372 -7.67 6.75 8.09
CA GLY A 372 -7.86 5.47 8.77
C GLY A 372 -8.80 4.54 8.00
N ALA A 373 -9.94 5.05 7.53
CA ALA A 373 -10.89 4.29 6.74
C ALA A 373 -10.30 3.80 5.41
N MET A 374 -9.53 4.64 4.70
CA MET A 374 -8.80 4.25 3.49
C MET A 374 -7.78 3.15 3.79
N THR A 375 -6.97 3.31 4.82
CA THR A 375 -5.95 2.33 5.21
C THR A 375 -6.59 0.97 5.54
N MET A 376 -7.67 0.96 6.33
CA MET A 376 -8.40 -0.24 6.70
C MET A 376 -8.98 -0.95 5.47
N ALA A 377 -9.69 -0.22 4.62
CA ALA A 377 -10.30 -0.76 3.41
C ALA A 377 -9.24 -1.22 2.38
N GLY A 378 -8.12 -0.50 2.26
CA GLY A 378 -7.00 -0.88 1.41
C GLY A 378 -6.36 -2.20 1.82
N LYS A 379 -6.15 -2.43 3.11
CA LYS A 379 -5.63 -3.71 3.63
C LYS A 379 -6.57 -4.88 3.35
N LEU A 380 -7.88 -4.68 3.50
CA LEU A 380 -8.87 -5.67 3.12
C LEU A 380 -8.83 -5.97 1.62
N MET A 381 -8.76 -4.95 0.78
CA MET A 381 -8.66 -5.14 -0.68
C MET A 381 -7.38 -5.89 -1.07
N ARG A 382 -6.24 -5.57 -0.46
CA ARG A 382 -4.97 -6.27 -0.68
C ARG A 382 -5.09 -7.77 -0.33
N PHE A 383 -5.71 -8.10 0.81
CA PHE A 383 -6.00 -9.48 1.18
C PHE A 383 -6.81 -10.19 0.09
N ILE A 384 -7.92 -9.57 -0.35
CA ILE A 384 -8.82 -10.14 -1.36
C ILE A 384 -8.06 -10.43 -2.66
N VAL A 385 -7.27 -9.49 -3.17
CA VAL A 385 -6.56 -9.68 -4.47
C VAL A 385 -5.49 -10.77 -4.39
N VAL A 386 -4.71 -10.84 -3.30
CA VAL A 386 -3.68 -11.86 -3.12
C VAL A 386 -4.31 -13.24 -2.95
N GLN A 387 -5.38 -13.35 -2.17
CA GLN A 387 -6.10 -14.58 -1.97
C GLN A 387 -6.76 -15.07 -3.27
N THR A 388 -7.33 -14.15 -4.05
CA THR A 388 -7.91 -14.46 -5.37
C THR A 388 -6.87 -15.04 -6.31
N LEU A 389 -5.67 -14.44 -6.37
CA LEU A 389 -4.57 -15.00 -7.18
C LEU A 389 -4.22 -16.43 -6.75
N GLY A 390 -4.07 -16.67 -5.45
CA GLY A 390 -3.80 -18.01 -4.91
C GLY A 390 -4.86 -19.04 -5.31
N PHE A 391 -6.15 -18.69 -5.20
CA PHE A 391 -7.26 -19.55 -5.62
C PHE A 391 -7.25 -19.82 -7.13
N VAL A 392 -7.02 -18.81 -7.96
CA VAL A 392 -6.99 -18.95 -9.41
C VAL A 392 -5.84 -19.85 -9.85
N LEU A 393 -4.66 -19.69 -9.29
CA LEU A 393 -3.51 -20.56 -9.58
C LEU A 393 -3.80 -22.02 -9.18
N ALA A 394 -4.28 -22.26 -7.97
CA ALA A 394 -4.61 -23.61 -7.49
C ALA A 394 -5.70 -24.27 -8.33
N ALA A 395 -6.77 -23.54 -8.66
CA ALA A 395 -7.89 -24.08 -9.44
C ALA A 395 -7.52 -24.45 -10.89
N ASN A 396 -6.44 -23.86 -11.43
CA ASN A 396 -5.97 -24.11 -12.80
C ASN A 396 -4.73 -25.01 -12.86
N GLY A 397 -4.44 -25.74 -11.78
CA GLY A 397 -3.43 -26.79 -11.77
C GLY A 397 -1.98 -26.27 -11.74
N PHE A 398 -1.74 -25.10 -11.11
CA PHE A 398 -0.37 -24.62 -10.90
C PHE A 398 0.45 -25.69 -10.16
N ASP A 399 1.48 -26.20 -10.80
CA ASP A 399 2.37 -27.22 -10.22
C ASP A 399 3.60 -26.54 -9.60
N LYS A 400 3.64 -26.55 -8.28
CA LYS A 400 4.71 -25.97 -7.48
C LYS A 400 6.10 -26.61 -7.66
N LYS A 401 6.17 -27.79 -8.28
CA LYS A 401 7.41 -28.54 -8.53
C LYS A 401 7.90 -28.46 -9.97
N ALA A 402 7.05 -28.00 -10.88
CA ALA A 402 7.37 -27.95 -12.29
C ALA A 402 8.01 -26.61 -12.67
N ASP A 403 9.12 -26.67 -13.39
CA ASP A 403 9.71 -25.47 -14.02
C ASP A 403 8.83 -24.97 -15.17
N ASN A 404 8.21 -25.89 -15.90
CA ASN A 404 7.24 -25.57 -16.95
C ASN A 404 5.83 -25.83 -16.42
N GLN A 405 5.02 -24.80 -16.41
CA GLN A 405 3.64 -24.88 -15.94
C GLN A 405 2.69 -25.43 -17.02
N PRO A 406 1.60 -26.11 -16.63
CA PRO A 406 0.57 -26.51 -17.59
C PRO A 406 -0.06 -25.26 -18.24
N GLU A 407 -0.49 -25.40 -19.48
CA GLU A 407 -1.10 -24.34 -20.29
C GLU A 407 -2.29 -23.69 -19.59
N SER A 408 -3.07 -24.47 -18.81
CA SER A 408 -4.17 -23.96 -17.99
C SER A 408 -3.71 -22.95 -16.94
N ALA A 409 -2.59 -23.19 -16.26
CA ALA A 409 -2.04 -22.28 -15.25
C ALA A 409 -1.48 -21.02 -15.89
N ILE A 410 -0.79 -21.12 -17.04
CA ILE A 410 -0.28 -19.96 -17.78
C ILE A 410 -1.46 -19.10 -18.27
N THR A 411 -2.48 -19.74 -18.87
CA THR A 411 -3.71 -19.04 -19.29
C THR A 411 -4.39 -18.35 -18.12
N ALA A 412 -4.42 -18.99 -16.95
CA ALA A 412 -4.99 -18.39 -15.75
C ALA A 412 -4.21 -17.12 -15.29
N ILE A 413 -2.87 -17.14 -15.36
CA ILE A 413 -2.03 -15.96 -15.09
C ILE A 413 -2.39 -14.80 -16.04
N LEU A 414 -2.52 -15.09 -17.34
CA LEU A 414 -2.89 -14.09 -18.34
C LEU A 414 -4.32 -13.58 -18.14
N LEU A 415 -5.26 -14.43 -17.75
CA LEU A 415 -6.64 -14.02 -17.45
C LEU A 415 -6.73 -13.19 -16.16
N VAL A 416 -5.91 -13.45 -15.16
CA VAL A 416 -5.81 -12.57 -13.96
C VAL A 416 -5.36 -11.17 -14.36
N LEU A 417 -4.40 -11.04 -15.26
CA LEU A 417 -3.99 -9.73 -15.79
C LEU A 417 -5.12 -9.10 -16.61
N LEU A 418 -5.70 -9.84 -17.55
CA LEU A 418 -6.71 -9.33 -18.47
C LEU A 418 -8.01 -8.95 -17.76
N ILE A 419 -8.59 -9.88 -17.01
CA ILE A 419 -9.90 -9.68 -16.37
C ILE A 419 -9.74 -9.02 -15.03
N GLY A 420 -8.78 -9.48 -14.21
CA GLY A 420 -8.57 -8.98 -12.86
C GLY A 420 -8.04 -7.55 -12.87
N VAL A 421 -6.86 -7.32 -13.43
CA VAL A 421 -6.23 -6.00 -13.39
C VAL A 421 -7.00 -4.98 -14.23
N CYS A 422 -7.33 -5.30 -15.49
CA CYS A 422 -8.09 -4.37 -16.33
C CYS A 422 -9.52 -4.16 -15.80
N GLY A 423 -10.18 -5.21 -15.28
CA GLY A 423 -11.52 -5.09 -14.69
C GLY A 423 -11.54 -4.14 -13.49
N LEU A 424 -10.59 -4.32 -12.56
CA LEU A 424 -10.44 -3.43 -11.41
C LEU A 424 -10.14 -1.98 -11.86
N ALA A 425 -9.25 -1.79 -12.84
CA ALA A 425 -8.95 -0.46 -13.38
C ALA A 425 -10.18 0.21 -14.02
N ILE A 426 -10.99 -0.54 -14.77
CA ILE A 426 -12.26 -0.04 -15.36
C ILE A 426 -13.24 0.36 -14.27
N ILE A 427 -13.39 -0.43 -13.21
CA ILE A 427 -14.24 -0.09 -12.07
C ILE A 427 -13.71 1.19 -11.37
N GLY A 428 -12.38 1.32 -11.24
CA GLY A 428 -11.74 2.55 -10.72
C GLY A 428 -12.08 3.79 -11.56
N ILE A 429 -12.06 3.68 -12.89
CA ILE A 429 -12.49 4.74 -13.82
C ILE A 429 -13.97 5.08 -13.61
N TYR A 430 -14.84 4.07 -13.47
CA TYR A 430 -16.26 4.28 -13.20
C TYR A 430 -16.51 5.13 -11.95
N PHE A 431 -15.86 4.78 -10.83
CA PHE A 431 -15.98 5.57 -9.60
C PHE A 431 -15.44 6.99 -9.75
N THR A 432 -14.36 7.16 -10.52
CA THR A 432 -13.79 8.49 -10.82
C THR A 432 -14.77 9.37 -11.62
N ILE A 433 -15.46 8.80 -12.61
CA ILE A 433 -16.49 9.51 -13.38
C ILE A 433 -17.67 9.91 -12.48
N ARG A 434 -18.08 9.03 -11.57
CA ARG A 434 -19.19 9.28 -10.64
C ARG A 434 -18.87 10.33 -9.57
N MET A 435 -17.61 10.58 -9.30
CA MET A 435 -17.19 11.57 -8.32
C MET A 435 -17.53 12.98 -8.78
N LYS A 436 -18.28 13.73 -7.99
CA LYS A 436 -18.75 15.09 -8.31
C LYS A 436 -17.84 16.19 -7.77
N LEU A 437 -16.89 15.84 -6.88
CA LEU A 437 -15.93 16.79 -6.36
C LEU A 437 -14.93 17.20 -7.45
N ASP A 438 -14.76 18.51 -7.64
CA ASP A 438 -13.78 19.14 -8.51
C ASP A 438 -13.33 20.47 -7.90
N HIS A 439 -12.47 21.22 -8.58
CA HIS A 439 -11.94 22.48 -8.06
C HIS A 439 -13.05 23.51 -7.74
N ARG A 440 -14.07 23.63 -8.62
CA ARG A 440 -15.19 24.55 -8.43
C ARG A 440 -16.07 24.14 -7.25
N THR A 441 -16.47 22.88 -7.20
CA THR A 441 -17.34 22.37 -6.13
C THR A 441 -16.63 22.34 -4.79
N HIS A 442 -15.30 22.10 -4.77
CA HIS A 442 -14.50 22.20 -3.54
C HIS A 442 -14.41 23.65 -3.03
N GLN A 443 -14.29 24.65 -3.93
CA GLN A 443 -14.31 26.05 -3.50
C GLN A 443 -15.65 26.41 -2.85
N ILE A 444 -16.78 25.94 -3.43
CA ILE A 444 -18.12 26.13 -2.83
C ILE A 444 -18.18 25.53 -1.41
N VAL A 445 -17.59 24.33 -1.22
CA VAL A 445 -17.52 23.70 0.11
C VAL A 445 -16.72 24.56 1.10
N LYS A 446 -15.56 25.07 0.69
CA LYS A 446 -14.73 25.95 1.54
C LYS A 446 -15.42 27.23 1.93
N ASP A 447 -16.06 27.88 0.98
CA ASP A 447 -16.79 29.13 1.21
C ASP A 447 -17.96 28.90 2.19
N GLU A 448 -18.63 27.75 2.08
CA GLU A 448 -19.72 27.39 2.98
C GLU A 448 -19.23 27.04 4.39
N VAL A 449 -18.13 26.29 4.53
CA VAL A 449 -17.49 26.03 5.83
C VAL A 449 -17.10 27.35 6.51
N ALA A 450 -16.48 28.26 5.76
CA ALA A 450 -16.11 29.57 6.28
C ALA A 450 -17.33 30.38 6.74
N ARG A 451 -18.44 30.32 5.97
CA ARG A 451 -19.70 30.97 6.29
C ARG A 451 -20.33 30.41 7.58
N ILE A 452 -20.34 29.06 7.72
CA ILE A 452 -20.84 28.39 8.94
C ILE A 452 -20.01 28.81 10.16
N HIS A 453 -18.69 28.83 10.06
CA HIS A 453 -17.81 29.28 11.15
C HIS A 453 -17.99 30.76 11.51
N ALA A 454 -18.43 31.60 10.57
CA ALA A 454 -18.77 32.99 10.81
C ALA A 454 -20.18 33.19 11.43
N GLY A 455 -20.89 32.08 11.74
CA GLY A 455 -22.25 32.13 12.33
C GLY A 455 -23.37 32.30 11.32
N GLY A 456 -23.13 32.06 10.04
CA GLY A 456 -24.14 32.10 8.98
C GLY A 456 -25.23 31.05 9.16
N LYS A 457 -26.49 31.42 8.91
CA LYS A 457 -27.64 30.52 9.03
C LYS A 457 -27.85 29.69 7.76
N MET A 458 -28.36 28.47 7.91
CA MET A 458 -28.65 27.57 6.77
C MET A 458 -29.70 28.15 5.80
N GLU A 459 -30.60 29.03 6.31
CA GLU A 459 -31.66 29.69 5.51
C GLU A 459 -31.09 30.66 4.44
N ASP A 460 -29.88 31.18 4.66
CA ASP A 460 -29.24 32.18 3.80
C ASP A 460 -28.49 31.58 2.60
N VAL A 461 -28.56 30.26 2.42
CA VAL A 461 -27.78 29.55 1.40
C VAL A 461 -28.51 29.57 0.04
N THR A 462 -27.76 29.90 -1.02
CA THR A 462 -28.33 29.92 -2.38
C THR A 462 -28.70 28.50 -2.84
N PRO A 463 -29.76 28.38 -3.69
CA PRO A 463 -30.16 27.05 -4.20
C PRO A 463 -29.05 26.28 -4.92
N GLU A 464 -28.10 26.96 -5.56
CA GLU A 464 -26.98 26.35 -6.25
C GLU A 464 -26.01 25.70 -5.23
N VAL A 465 -25.64 26.41 -4.15
CA VAL A 465 -24.79 25.90 -3.07
C VAL A 465 -25.45 24.70 -2.40
N LYS A 466 -26.75 24.85 -2.04
CA LYS A 466 -27.52 23.74 -1.43
C LYS A 466 -27.50 22.50 -2.31
N LYS A 467 -27.80 22.62 -3.60
CA LYS A 467 -27.77 21.49 -4.54
C LYS A 467 -26.38 20.85 -4.65
N THR A 468 -25.33 21.66 -4.68
CA THR A 468 -23.94 21.16 -4.74
C THR A 468 -23.59 20.38 -3.48
N LEU A 469 -23.91 20.90 -2.30
CA LEU A 469 -23.66 20.25 -1.03
C LEU A 469 -24.42 18.92 -0.90
N GLU A 470 -25.71 18.89 -1.27
CA GLU A 470 -26.51 17.66 -1.28
C GLU A 470 -25.97 16.61 -2.25
N GLN A 471 -25.44 17.04 -3.41
CA GLN A 471 -24.81 16.12 -4.37
C GLN A 471 -23.51 15.51 -3.82
N LEU A 472 -22.71 16.29 -3.08
CA LEU A 472 -21.45 15.87 -2.52
C LEU A 472 -21.63 15.04 -1.25
N THR A 473 -22.44 15.52 -0.33
CA THR A 473 -22.64 14.85 0.97
C THR A 473 -23.55 13.62 0.86
N GLY A 474 -24.56 13.69 0.02
CA GLY A 474 -25.62 12.69 -0.09
C GLY A 474 -26.72 12.87 0.96
N PHE A 475 -26.68 13.95 1.75
CA PHE A 475 -27.69 14.33 2.74
C PHE A 475 -28.46 15.55 2.25
N LYS A 476 -29.71 15.69 2.72
CA LYS A 476 -30.43 16.96 2.56
C LYS A 476 -29.75 18.01 3.44
N TYR A 477 -29.48 19.18 2.89
CA TYR A 477 -28.76 20.24 3.60
C TYR A 477 -29.49 20.76 4.86
N GLU A 478 -30.80 20.58 4.94
CA GLU A 478 -31.62 20.92 6.12
C GLU A 478 -31.55 19.91 7.26
N ALA A 479 -30.97 18.74 7.02
CA ALA A 479 -30.85 17.64 7.98
C ALA A 479 -29.42 17.46 8.54
N CYS A 480 -28.52 18.39 8.21
CA CYS A 480 -27.14 18.37 8.62
C CYS A 480 -26.89 19.17 9.89
#